data_8734f87052827e4fd62d293b4288fa8a
#
_entry.id   8734f87052827e4fd62d293b4288fa8a
#
_cell.length_a   1.000
_cell.length_b   1.000
_cell.length_c   1.000
_cell.angle_alpha   90.00
_cell.angle_beta   90.00
_cell.angle_gamma   90.00
#
_symmetry.space_group_name_H-M   'P 1'
#
loop_
_entity.id
_entity.type
_entity.pdbx_description
1 polymer ?
#
loop_
_entity_poly.entity_id
_entity_poly.type
_entity_poly.pdbx_seq_one_letter_code
_entity_poly.pdbx_strand_id
1 'polypeptide(L)'
;YENDHLFIEGGRSRTGRLLAPKTGMMSMTLQALQHNQTRPISVVPVYIGYEHVLEVDTYAKELRGAAKEKENAGLVLRVIKKLRNLGQGFVNFGEPITLSNYLNHHYPEWKEQHHEDKPHWFNHAVGSVSNQVMVNINKAAAVNAMNLVGTALLSSRQRALSHEQLLEQLS
;
A
#
# COMPACT_ATOMS: atom_id res chain seq x y z
N TYR A 1 -7.68 -7.41 22.32
CA TYR A 1 -7.62 -7.24 20.86
C TYR A 1 -6.16 -7.33 20.47
N GLU A 2 -5.81 -8.34 19.68
CA GLU A 2 -4.48 -8.51 19.11
C GLU A 2 -4.50 -7.80 17.76
N ASN A 3 -3.67 -6.76 17.61
CA ASN A 3 -3.55 -6.00 16.37
C ASN A 3 -2.20 -6.31 15.74
N ASP A 4 -2.20 -7.04 14.63
CA ASP A 4 -1.01 -7.30 13.84
C ASP A 4 -0.93 -6.36 12.64
N HIS A 5 0.26 -5.83 12.36
CA HIS A 5 0.52 -4.96 11.23
C HIS A 5 1.25 -5.73 10.11
N LEU A 6 0.77 -5.57 8.89
CA LEU A 6 1.31 -6.26 7.72
C LEU A 6 1.54 -5.31 6.55
N PHE A 7 2.72 -5.35 5.97
CA PHE A 7 2.99 -4.74 4.67
C PHE A 7 2.63 -5.73 3.56
N ILE A 8 1.44 -5.59 3.00
CA ILE A 8 0.87 -6.54 2.03
C ILE A 8 1.71 -6.67 0.74
N GLU A 9 2.45 -5.65 0.36
CA GLU A 9 3.35 -5.70 -0.81
C GLU A 9 4.64 -6.48 -0.53
N GLY A 10 4.97 -6.73 0.73
CA GLY A 10 6.17 -7.47 1.14
C GLY A 10 7.49 -6.80 0.77
N GLY A 11 7.47 -5.56 0.31
CA GLY A 11 8.64 -4.80 -0.08
C GLY A 11 8.30 -3.36 -0.45
N ARG A 12 9.34 -2.57 -0.79
CA ARG A 12 9.19 -1.17 -1.20
C ARG A 12 9.14 -1.05 -2.71
N SER A 13 8.14 -0.33 -3.24
CA SER A 13 8.10 0.06 -4.65
C SER A 13 9.07 1.20 -4.90
N ARG A 14 10.09 0.96 -5.72
CA ARG A 14 11.06 2.00 -6.12
C ARG A 14 10.52 2.96 -7.18
N THR A 15 9.48 2.54 -7.88
CA THR A 15 8.86 3.32 -8.96
C THR A 15 7.62 4.09 -8.51
N GLY A 16 7.21 3.95 -7.23
CA GLY A 16 5.94 4.49 -6.71
C GLY A 16 4.69 3.73 -7.17
N ARG A 17 4.83 2.71 -8.02
CA ARG A 17 3.69 1.86 -8.43
C ARG A 17 3.40 0.83 -7.35
N LEU A 18 2.11 0.52 -7.17
CA LEU A 18 1.69 -0.58 -6.32
C LEU A 18 2.28 -1.91 -6.82
N LEU A 19 2.85 -2.67 -5.91
CA LEU A 19 3.33 -4.02 -6.19
C LEU A 19 2.16 -5.01 -6.08
N ALA A 20 2.35 -6.20 -6.66
CA ALA A 20 1.40 -7.28 -6.46
C ALA A 20 1.39 -7.72 -4.98
N PRO A 21 0.21 -7.99 -4.40
CA PRO A 21 0.11 -8.39 -3.01
C PRO A 21 0.81 -9.73 -2.74
N LYS A 22 1.51 -9.83 -1.61
CA LYS A 22 2.04 -11.09 -1.08
C LYS A 22 0.95 -11.77 -0.27
N THR A 23 0.44 -12.87 -0.78
CA THR A 23 -0.76 -13.52 -0.26
C THR A 23 -0.53 -14.44 0.94
N GLY A 24 0.73 -14.67 1.35
CA GLY A 24 1.07 -15.64 2.40
C GLY A 24 0.37 -15.37 3.74
N MET A 25 0.47 -14.14 4.24
CA MET A 25 -0.20 -13.76 5.50
C MET A 25 -1.73 -13.81 5.38
N MET A 26 -2.28 -13.35 4.26
CA MET A 26 -3.73 -13.44 4.02
C MET A 26 -4.19 -14.90 3.98
N SER A 27 -3.41 -15.79 3.38
CA SER A 27 -3.67 -17.23 3.39
C SER A 27 -3.72 -17.78 4.82
N MET A 28 -2.73 -17.44 5.67
CA MET A 28 -2.73 -17.86 7.07
C MET A 28 -3.91 -17.27 7.86
N THR A 29 -4.26 -16.02 7.62
CA THR A 29 -5.40 -15.35 8.27
C THR A 29 -6.72 -16.00 7.90
N LEU A 30 -6.95 -16.30 6.62
CA LEU A 30 -8.16 -17.00 6.17
C LEU A 30 -8.21 -18.43 6.69
N GLN A 31 -7.08 -19.13 6.76
CA GLN A 31 -6.99 -20.47 7.34
C GLN A 31 -7.31 -20.45 8.84
N ALA A 32 -6.78 -19.46 9.58
CA ALA A 32 -7.11 -19.29 10.99
C ALA A 32 -8.61 -19.01 11.22
N LEU A 33 -9.24 -18.19 10.36
CA LEU A 33 -10.67 -17.93 10.41
C LEU A 33 -11.48 -19.19 10.10
N GLN A 34 -11.04 -19.99 9.13
CA GLN A 34 -11.69 -21.26 8.77
C GLN A 34 -11.69 -22.27 9.93
N HIS A 35 -10.58 -22.38 10.65
CA HIS A 35 -10.46 -23.27 11.80
C HIS A 35 -11.16 -22.71 13.06
N ASN A 36 -11.19 -21.39 13.25
CA ASN A 36 -11.81 -20.76 14.39
C ASN A 36 -12.84 -19.71 13.97
N GLN A 37 -14.05 -20.17 13.71
CA GLN A 37 -15.16 -19.34 13.23
C GLN A 37 -15.81 -18.47 14.31
N THR A 38 -15.38 -18.60 15.57
CA THR A 38 -16.00 -17.89 16.72
C THR A 38 -15.56 -16.43 16.81
N ARG A 39 -14.39 -16.08 16.27
CA ARG A 39 -13.86 -14.72 16.34
C ARG A 39 -13.88 -14.07 14.97
N PRO A 40 -14.59 -12.95 14.78
CA PRO A 40 -14.55 -12.21 13.53
C PRO A 40 -13.16 -11.59 13.34
N ILE A 41 -12.64 -11.70 12.13
CA ILE A 41 -11.39 -11.04 11.73
C ILE A 41 -11.74 -9.96 10.71
N SER A 42 -11.26 -8.74 10.96
CA SER A 42 -11.38 -7.62 10.02
C SER A 42 -10.00 -7.15 9.58
N VAL A 43 -9.83 -6.99 8.29
CA VAL A 43 -8.63 -6.40 7.68
C VAL A 43 -8.91 -4.93 7.43
N VAL A 44 -8.08 -4.06 8.00
CA VAL A 44 -8.18 -2.61 7.81
C VAL A 44 -7.07 -2.15 6.88
N PRO A 45 -7.39 -1.74 5.65
CA PRO A 45 -6.40 -1.16 4.74
C PRO A 45 -5.90 0.17 5.29
N VAL A 46 -4.58 0.37 5.31
CA VAL A 46 -3.97 1.62 5.79
C VAL A 46 -3.02 2.16 4.72
N TYR A 47 -3.26 3.40 4.30
CA TYR A 47 -2.34 4.14 3.46
C TYR A 47 -1.45 5.02 4.33
N ILE A 48 -0.14 4.94 4.10
CA ILE A 48 0.85 5.81 4.73
C ILE A 48 1.57 6.55 3.61
N GLY A 49 1.43 7.86 3.59
CA GLY A 49 2.06 8.75 2.61
C GLY A 49 2.89 9.83 3.27
N TYR A 50 3.88 10.31 2.55
CA TYR A 50 4.72 11.44 2.97
C TYR A 50 4.76 12.46 1.85
N GLU A 51 4.73 13.76 2.21
CA GLU A 51 4.85 14.85 1.25
C GLU A 51 6.21 14.84 0.55
N HIS A 52 7.26 14.56 1.31
CA HIS A 52 8.62 14.39 0.80
C HIS A 52 9.18 13.02 1.13
N VAL A 53 9.54 12.27 0.10
CA VAL A 53 10.19 10.96 0.25
C VAL A 53 11.69 11.19 0.41
N LEU A 54 12.25 10.87 1.58
CA LEU A 54 13.69 11.03 1.88
C LEU A 54 14.62 10.28 0.93
N GLU A 55 14.12 9.22 0.33
CA GLU A 55 14.90 8.26 -0.45
C GLU A 55 14.87 8.55 -1.96
N VAL A 56 14.23 9.63 -2.43
CA VAL A 56 14.10 9.93 -3.88
C VAL A 56 15.47 9.99 -4.55
N ASP A 57 16.46 10.68 -3.92
CA ASP A 57 17.81 10.78 -4.46
C ASP A 57 18.51 9.42 -4.54
N THR A 58 18.27 8.55 -3.54
CA THR A 58 18.84 7.21 -3.47
C THR A 58 18.18 6.30 -4.51
N TYR A 59 16.87 6.36 -4.64
CA TYR A 59 16.13 5.62 -5.67
C TYR A 59 16.51 6.07 -7.09
N ALA A 60 16.68 7.36 -7.31
CA ALA A 60 17.12 7.88 -8.60
C ALA A 60 18.53 7.37 -8.97
N LYS A 61 19.43 7.27 -7.99
CA LYS A 61 20.77 6.70 -8.18
C LYS A 61 20.73 5.19 -8.46
N GLU A 62 19.94 4.43 -7.69
CA GLU A 62 19.76 2.98 -7.87
C GLU A 62 19.14 2.66 -9.25
N LEU A 63 18.15 3.45 -9.68
CA LEU A 63 17.54 3.31 -11.02
C LEU A 63 18.52 3.59 -12.17
N ARG A 64 19.56 4.40 -11.91
CA ARG A 64 20.66 4.67 -12.87
C ARG A 64 21.77 3.62 -12.77
N GLY A 65 21.62 2.56 -11.99
CA GLY A 65 22.59 1.45 -11.89
C GLY A 65 23.70 1.67 -10.88
N ALA A 66 23.60 2.64 -9.96
CA ALA A 66 24.58 2.82 -8.90
C ALA A 66 24.49 1.70 -7.83
N ALA A 67 25.63 1.19 -7.41
CA ALA A 67 25.71 0.19 -6.34
C ALA A 67 25.28 0.78 -4.99
N LYS A 68 24.66 -0.06 -4.13
CA LYS A 68 24.28 0.31 -2.76
C LYS A 68 25.48 0.84 -1.99
N GLU A 69 25.44 2.10 -1.56
CA GLU A 69 26.42 2.67 -0.65
C GLU A 69 26.30 2.00 0.72
N LYS A 70 27.45 1.60 1.30
CA LYS A 70 27.52 1.07 2.68
C LYS A 70 27.19 2.18 3.68
N GLU A 71 26.39 1.84 4.68
CA GLU A 71 25.96 2.74 5.75
C GLU A 71 27.18 3.20 6.57
N ASN A 72 27.49 4.49 6.55
CA ASN A 72 28.53 5.14 7.35
C ASN A 72 27.90 6.12 8.36
N ALA A 73 28.56 6.31 9.51
CA ALA A 73 28.09 7.20 10.60
C ALA A 73 27.79 8.65 10.15
N GLY A 74 28.45 9.14 9.10
CA GLY A 74 28.14 10.42 8.46
C GLY A 74 26.75 10.47 7.78
N LEU A 75 26.17 9.30 7.48
CA LEU A 75 24.83 9.18 6.92
C LEU A 75 23.76 9.56 7.95
N VAL A 76 23.97 9.21 9.23
CA VAL A 76 23.04 9.49 10.33
C VAL A 76 22.85 11.00 10.51
N LEU A 77 23.92 11.78 10.49
CA LEU A 77 23.86 13.25 10.59
C LEU A 77 23.18 13.88 9.36
N ARG A 78 23.39 13.34 8.15
CA ARG A 78 22.66 13.75 6.94
C ARG A 78 21.17 13.42 7.03
N VAL A 79 20.81 12.25 7.55
CA VAL A 79 19.42 11.84 7.75
C VAL A 79 18.72 12.76 8.76
N ILE A 80 19.36 13.07 9.90
CA ILE A 80 18.82 13.99 10.90
C ILE A 80 18.61 15.41 10.32
N LYS A 81 19.51 15.88 9.45
CA LYS A 81 19.36 17.17 8.77
C LYS A 81 18.25 17.16 7.71
N LYS A 82 18.03 16.02 7.03
CA LYS A 82 16.91 15.80 6.09
C LYS A 82 15.57 15.62 6.81
N LEU A 83 15.55 15.06 8.03
CA LEU A 83 14.34 14.91 8.86
C LEU A 83 13.66 16.24 9.20
N ARG A 84 14.38 17.36 9.19
CA ARG A 84 13.80 18.69 9.41
C ARG A 84 12.90 19.19 8.27
N ASN A 85 12.95 18.58 7.08
CA ASN A 85 12.21 18.99 5.88
C ASN A 85 11.31 17.87 5.32
N LEU A 86 10.75 17.01 6.18
CA LEU A 86 9.91 15.89 5.74
C LEU A 86 8.53 16.29 5.24
N GLY A 87 8.10 17.54 5.49
CA GLY A 87 6.73 17.93 5.21
C GLY A 87 5.73 17.19 6.11
N GLN A 88 4.53 17.00 5.60
CA GLN A 88 3.45 16.32 6.31
C GLN A 88 3.45 14.81 5.99
N GLY A 89 3.15 13.99 7.01
CA GLY A 89 2.84 12.58 6.88
C GLY A 89 1.32 12.38 6.92
N PHE A 90 0.81 11.48 6.10
CA PHE A 90 -0.60 11.14 6.00
C PHE A 90 -0.78 9.68 6.39
N VAL A 91 -1.74 9.41 7.26
CA VAL A 91 -2.17 8.05 7.60
C VAL A 91 -3.67 8.00 7.40
N ASN A 92 -4.11 7.31 6.36
CA ASN A 92 -5.52 7.18 6.01
C ASN A 92 -5.95 5.73 6.12
N PHE A 93 -7.09 5.52 6.75
CA PHE A 93 -7.70 4.21 6.87
C PHE A 93 -8.69 4.01 5.72
N GLY A 94 -8.52 2.95 4.96
CA GLY A 94 -9.47 2.52 3.93
C GLY A 94 -10.64 1.74 4.53
N GLU A 95 -11.59 1.38 3.67
CA GLU A 95 -12.77 0.64 4.07
C GLU A 95 -12.39 -0.74 4.61
N PRO A 96 -12.77 -1.09 5.86
CA PRO A 96 -12.46 -2.38 6.46
C PRO A 96 -13.15 -3.53 5.73
N ILE A 97 -12.49 -4.68 5.69
CA ILE A 97 -13.04 -5.92 5.13
C ILE A 97 -13.19 -6.92 6.26
N THR A 98 -14.43 -7.18 6.69
CA THR A 98 -14.73 -8.27 7.62
C THR A 98 -14.72 -9.59 6.85
N LEU A 99 -13.72 -10.43 7.12
CA LEU A 99 -13.46 -11.63 6.31
C LEU A 99 -14.62 -12.63 6.33
N SER A 100 -15.29 -12.80 7.49
CA SER A 100 -16.47 -13.67 7.58
C SER A 100 -17.63 -13.19 6.70
N ASN A 101 -17.87 -11.86 6.63
CA ASN A 101 -18.90 -11.30 5.77
C ASN A 101 -18.54 -11.46 4.30
N TYR A 102 -17.26 -11.23 3.98
CA TYR A 102 -16.75 -11.44 2.63
C TYR A 102 -16.94 -12.89 2.16
N LEU A 103 -16.57 -13.86 3.01
CA LEU A 103 -16.73 -15.29 2.69
C LEU A 103 -18.21 -15.68 2.61
N ASN A 104 -19.06 -15.22 3.53
CA ASN A 104 -20.50 -15.48 3.48
C ASN A 104 -21.14 -15.02 2.17
N HIS A 105 -20.63 -13.92 1.58
CA HIS A 105 -21.17 -13.36 0.35
C HIS A 105 -20.65 -14.07 -0.91
N HIS A 106 -19.36 -14.41 -0.95
CA HIS A 106 -18.72 -14.91 -2.15
C HIS A 106 -18.53 -16.44 -2.16
N TYR A 107 -18.53 -17.08 -1.00
CA TYR A 107 -18.26 -18.51 -0.80
C TYR A 107 -19.12 -19.05 0.33
N PRO A 108 -20.46 -19.08 0.19
CA PRO A 108 -21.39 -19.41 1.29
C PRO A 108 -21.13 -20.76 1.94
N GLU A 109 -20.55 -21.71 1.19
CA GLU A 109 -20.17 -23.05 1.66
C GLU A 109 -18.95 -23.10 2.59
N TRP A 110 -18.25 -21.98 2.81
CA TRP A 110 -16.99 -21.96 3.56
C TRP A 110 -17.10 -22.49 5.00
N LYS A 111 -18.27 -22.36 5.61
CA LYS A 111 -18.51 -22.86 6.96
C LYS A 111 -18.66 -24.36 7.05
N GLU A 112 -19.16 -24.97 6.00
CA GLU A 112 -19.37 -26.42 5.91
C GLU A 112 -18.07 -27.17 5.61
N GLN A 113 -17.17 -26.53 4.90
CA GLN A 113 -15.88 -27.07 4.44
C GLN A 113 -14.71 -26.76 5.40
N HIS A 114 -14.98 -26.47 6.68
CA HIS A 114 -13.97 -26.12 7.67
C HIS A 114 -12.98 -27.24 8.01
N HIS A 115 -13.28 -28.48 7.67
CA HIS A 115 -12.41 -29.64 7.85
C HIS A 115 -11.38 -29.83 6.72
N GLU A 116 -11.56 -29.14 5.59
CA GLU A 116 -10.64 -29.22 4.48
C GLU A 116 -9.52 -28.19 4.65
N ASP A 117 -8.25 -28.60 4.55
CA ASP A 117 -7.12 -27.69 4.70
C ASP A 117 -7.12 -26.57 3.68
N LYS A 118 -7.48 -26.85 2.44
CA LYS A 118 -7.59 -25.86 1.35
C LYS A 118 -8.70 -26.27 0.38
N PRO A 119 -9.95 -25.87 0.65
CA PRO A 119 -11.05 -26.09 -0.29
C PRO A 119 -10.76 -25.43 -1.65
N HIS A 120 -11.45 -25.88 -2.70
CA HIS A 120 -11.24 -25.43 -4.08
C HIS A 120 -11.34 -23.90 -4.24
N TRP A 121 -12.18 -23.22 -3.46
CA TRP A 121 -12.36 -21.77 -3.47
C TRP A 121 -11.25 -20.99 -2.74
N PHE A 122 -10.47 -21.64 -1.86
CA PHE A 122 -9.59 -20.99 -0.90
C PHE A 122 -8.55 -20.08 -1.56
N ASN A 123 -7.79 -20.58 -2.53
CA ASN A 123 -6.75 -19.80 -3.20
C ASN A 123 -7.33 -18.60 -3.96
N HIS A 124 -8.51 -18.78 -4.55
CA HIS A 124 -9.20 -17.68 -5.23
C HIS A 124 -9.66 -16.62 -4.23
N ALA A 125 -10.22 -17.01 -3.08
CA ALA A 125 -10.62 -16.10 -2.01
C ALA A 125 -9.42 -15.31 -1.48
N VAL A 126 -8.29 -15.98 -1.20
CA VAL A 126 -7.05 -15.33 -0.77
C VAL A 126 -6.59 -14.26 -1.76
N GLY A 127 -6.55 -14.58 -3.04
CA GLY A 127 -6.17 -13.63 -4.10
C GLY A 127 -7.13 -12.46 -4.20
N SER A 128 -8.42 -12.74 -4.19
CA SER A 128 -9.48 -11.76 -4.34
C SER A 128 -9.52 -10.76 -3.17
N VAL A 129 -9.46 -11.25 -1.92
CA VAL A 129 -9.38 -10.40 -0.72
C VAL A 129 -8.11 -9.57 -0.75
N SER A 130 -6.96 -10.16 -1.07
CA SER A 130 -5.69 -9.43 -1.14
C SER A 130 -5.75 -8.29 -2.16
N ASN A 131 -6.33 -8.53 -3.33
CA ASN A 131 -6.54 -7.49 -4.34
C ASN A 131 -7.53 -6.40 -3.85
N GLN A 132 -8.60 -6.78 -3.16
CA GLN A 132 -9.54 -5.83 -2.59
C GLN A 132 -8.87 -4.92 -1.55
N VAL A 133 -7.99 -5.48 -0.70
CA VAL A 133 -7.18 -4.70 0.24
C VAL A 133 -6.31 -3.69 -0.50
N MET A 134 -5.63 -4.09 -1.58
CA MET A 134 -4.82 -3.18 -2.40
C MET A 134 -5.64 -2.05 -3.02
N VAL A 135 -6.83 -2.37 -3.52
CA VAL A 135 -7.76 -1.36 -4.06
C VAL A 135 -8.19 -0.37 -2.98
N ASN A 136 -8.51 -0.86 -1.78
CA ASN A 136 -8.93 -0.02 -0.67
C ASN A 136 -7.78 0.86 -0.12
N ILE A 137 -6.54 0.34 -0.09
CA ILE A 137 -5.34 1.15 0.22
C ILE A 137 -5.19 2.28 -0.81
N ASN A 138 -5.32 1.96 -2.10
CA ASN A 138 -5.17 2.95 -3.17
C ASN A 138 -6.28 4.01 -3.13
N LYS A 139 -7.52 3.62 -2.81
CA LYS A 139 -8.63 4.58 -2.62
C LYS A 139 -8.43 5.49 -1.42
N ALA A 140 -7.73 5.03 -0.39
CA ALA A 140 -7.40 5.81 0.78
C ALA A 140 -6.18 6.73 0.58
N ALA A 141 -5.52 6.69 -0.59
CA ALA A 141 -4.34 7.49 -0.87
C ALA A 141 -4.61 8.99 -0.71
N ALA A 142 -3.72 9.68 -0.01
CA ALA A 142 -3.77 11.13 0.10
C ALA A 142 -3.26 11.78 -1.19
N VAL A 143 -3.99 12.78 -1.66
CA VAL A 143 -3.57 13.65 -2.76
C VAL A 143 -3.08 14.97 -2.16
N ASN A 144 -1.82 15.32 -2.41
CA ASN A 144 -1.24 16.58 -1.98
C ASN A 144 -0.98 17.52 -3.16
N ALA A 145 -0.61 18.78 -2.89
CA ALA A 145 -0.34 19.77 -3.92
C ALA A 145 0.75 19.33 -4.90
N MET A 146 1.79 18.63 -4.43
CA MET A 146 2.87 18.12 -5.28
C MET A 146 2.38 17.04 -6.26
N ASN A 147 1.44 16.20 -5.84
CA ASN A 147 0.82 15.20 -6.73
C ASN A 147 0.02 15.90 -7.84
N LEU A 148 -0.75 16.91 -7.51
CA LEU A 148 -1.55 17.68 -8.49
C LEU A 148 -0.67 18.40 -9.48
N VAL A 149 0.30 19.19 -9.02
CA VAL A 149 1.25 19.88 -9.87
C VAL A 149 2.06 18.91 -10.74
N GLY A 150 2.56 17.82 -10.15
CA GLY A 150 3.27 16.79 -10.89
C GLY A 150 2.43 16.16 -11.99
N THR A 151 1.16 15.87 -11.71
CA THR A 151 0.22 15.32 -12.69
C THR A 151 -0.06 16.30 -13.83
N ALA A 152 -0.29 17.58 -13.50
CA ALA A 152 -0.49 18.63 -14.50
C ALA A 152 0.73 18.79 -15.42
N LEU A 153 1.93 18.84 -14.85
CA LEU A 153 3.18 18.92 -15.62
C LEU A 153 3.40 17.69 -16.50
N LEU A 154 3.16 16.49 -15.99
CA LEU A 154 3.34 15.25 -16.74
C LEU A 154 2.32 15.07 -17.87
N SER A 155 1.11 15.63 -17.70
CA SER A 155 0.05 15.60 -18.72
C SER A 155 0.32 16.59 -19.86
N SER A 156 1.11 17.63 -19.62
CA SER A 156 1.46 18.62 -20.66
C SER A 156 2.40 18.04 -21.69
N ARG A 157 2.20 18.40 -22.95
CA ARG A 157 2.98 17.89 -24.10
C ARG A 157 4.48 18.18 -23.97
N GLN A 158 4.84 19.33 -23.43
CA GLN A 158 6.22 19.76 -23.23
C GLN A 158 6.77 19.47 -21.83
N ARG A 159 5.95 18.86 -20.94
CA ARG A 159 6.26 18.66 -19.52
C ARG A 159 6.67 19.97 -18.83
N ALA A 160 6.14 21.07 -19.32
CA ALA A 160 6.32 22.42 -18.80
C ALA A 160 5.02 23.20 -19.00
N LEU A 161 4.67 24.03 -18.02
CA LEU A 161 3.51 24.91 -18.02
C LEU A 161 3.94 26.28 -17.51
N SER A 162 3.36 27.37 -18.04
CA SER A 162 3.44 28.67 -17.37
C SER A 162 2.63 28.63 -16.07
N HIS A 163 2.88 29.62 -15.20
CA HIS A 163 2.11 29.74 -13.94
C HIS A 163 0.59 29.84 -14.21
N GLU A 164 0.20 30.62 -15.20
CA GLU A 164 -1.21 30.81 -15.59
C GLU A 164 -1.82 29.52 -16.12
N GLN A 165 -1.14 28.80 -17.02
CA GLN A 165 -1.58 27.51 -17.54
C GLN A 165 -1.71 26.45 -16.44
N LEU A 166 -0.80 26.46 -15.45
CA LEU A 166 -0.88 25.54 -14.33
C LEU A 166 -2.12 25.82 -13.46
N LEU A 167 -2.40 27.10 -13.16
CA LEU A 167 -3.58 27.49 -12.39
C LEU A 167 -4.88 27.14 -13.11
N GLU A 168 -4.96 27.37 -14.43
CA GLU A 168 -6.12 27.01 -15.25
C GLU A 168 -6.36 25.51 -15.25
N GLN A 169 -5.31 24.68 -15.26
CA GLN A 169 -5.42 23.23 -15.29
C GLN A 169 -5.76 22.61 -13.93
N LEU A 170 -5.54 23.36 -12.83
CA LEU A 170 -5.84 22.95 -11.46
C LEU A 170 -7.18 23.47 -10.92
N SER A 171 -7.82 24.40 -11.62
CA SER A 171 -9.13 24.97 -11.28
C SER A 171 -10.26 24.10 -11.85
#